data_baa246a820194013037e0cff55bb3d01
#
_entry.id   baa246a820194013037e0cff55bb3d01
#
_cell.length_a   1.000
_cell.length_b   1.000
_cell.length_c   1.000
_cell.angle_alpha   90.00
_cell.angle_beta   90.00
_cell.angle_gamma   90.00
#
_symmetry.space_group_name_H-M   'P 1'
#
loop_
_entity.id
_entity.type
_entity.pdbx_description
1 polymer ?
#
loop_
_entity_poly.entity_id
_entity_poly.type
_entity_poly.pdbx_seq_one_letter_code
_entity_poly.pdbx_strand_id
1 'polypeptide(L)'
;MSIRLSRRAALFSSAVAASSAALPGLALAQVRADTRTDEEIAAAADAWVQRCMAAWPEQPAVSLALVRDGKTVLAKGYGVRRQGKAEPADEHTLFAIASNSKNVTAACLAILVDEGKVKWDEPIRTYLPGFTLSDPMVGERITVRDTLSHRAGFGLGAGDLLFWPNSDRTRAEVLAQAAFVPIEDGFREDYHYCNLMFVVAGAVIEKMSGLSWEDFVQTRIFDKVGMSESVPLARLADPKKSALPHGRVGPPLRYQGAMTQIADSIVEVWNWDSAAAAGGICTSAHDWAKWIAVRLNDGRLADGTRLFSEAAAREMVKPNIIVSSSNGPTAELPNRAVASTYAMGLQVQDYRGERLATHGGGSPGGISATVLIPGRKIGFSVFTNAEESFLLRALRSGLSDIAMNQVDVDWIADSKKREAEGTEKSLKAAVEIDAKQAAGAAPSMPLDAYVGTWRDPWYGDIVIEQKTEGRGRNRKTGLWLRFTHTPALQGWLEPYDGETFRTRFPDKREEDAFITFNIATAKPATATVKGVSPDIDFSYDYQDLRLTRV
;
A
#
# COMPACT_ATOMS: atom_id res chain seq x y z
N MET A 1 -32.94 53.12 45.72
CA MET A 1 -33.94 52.02 45.69
C MET A 1 -33.22 50.74 46.10
N SER A 2 -33.44 50.34 47.33
CA SER A 2 -32.66 49.29 48.02
C SER A 2 -33.27 47.93 47.70
N ILE A 3 -32.45 46.98 47.23
CA ILE A 3 -32.86 45.59 47.09
C ILE A 3 -32.17 44.77 48.17
N ARG A 4 -33.01 44.22 49.04
CA ARG A 4 -32.63 43.39 50.20
C ARG A 4 -32.10 42.04 49.73
N LEU A 5 -30.90 41.67 50.16
CA LEU A 5 -30.37 40.29 50.14
C LEU A 5 -31.08 39.45 51.20
N SER A 6 -31.71 38.37 50.80
CA SER A 6 -32.36 37.40 51.71
C SER A 6 -31.31 36.47 52.30
N ARG A 7 -31.43 36.30 53.61
CA ARG A 7 -30.69 35.33 54.46
C ARG A 7 -31.06 33.90 54.11
N ARG A 8 -30.21 33.21 53.35
CA ARG A 8 -30.12 31.74 53.33
C ARG A 8 -28.75 31.31 52.79
N ALA A 9 -27.70 31.60 53.53
CA ALA A 9 -26.37 31.06 53.28
C ALA A 9 -25.64 31.03 54.64
N ALA A 10 -26.10 30.19 55.53
CA ALA A 10 -25.35 29.77 56.70
C ALA A 10 -25.81 28.37 57.06
N LEU A 11 -24.86 27.49 57.32
CA LEU A 11 -24.95 26.11 57.79
C LEU A 11 -24.88 25.04 56.69
N PHE A 12 -23.64 24.78 56.26
CA PHE A 12 -23.10 23.44 56.02
C PHE A 12 -21.56 23.49 56.10
N SER A 13 -21.07 23.76 57.31
CA SER A 13 -19.70 23.40 57.66
C SER A 13 -19.79 22.06 58.40
N SER A 14 -19.62 20.98 57.69
CA SER A 14 -19.46 19.65 58.25
C SER A 14 -18.30 18.98 57.54
N ALA A 15 -17.29 18.68 58.32
CA ALA A 15 -16.09 17.94 58.07
C ALA A 15 -16.19 16.90 56.94
N VAL A 16 -15.52 17.18 55.81
CA VAL A 16 -15.10 16.15 54.92
C VAL A 16 -13.70 15.71 55.36
N ALA A 17 -13.67 14.61 56.11
CA ALA A 17 -12.44 13.85 56.34
C ALA A 17 -11.89 13.45 54.97
N ALA A 18 -10.73 13.95 54.63
CA ALA A 18 -9.99 13.58 53.43
C ALA A 18 -9.54 12.12 53.58
N SER A 19 -10.34 11.18 53.08
CA SER A 19 -9.86 9.87 52.68
C SER A 19 -9.15 10.05 51.36
N SER A 20 -7.84 10.27 51.41
CA SER A 20 -6.94 10.13 50.26
C SER A 20 -6.93 8.65 49.85
N ALA A 21 -7.97 8.24 49.10
CA ALA A 21 -7.87 7.05 48.28
C ALA A 21 -6.80 7.40 47.21
N ALA A 22 -5.60 6.87 47.42
CA ALA A 22 -4.56 6.86 46.37
C ALA A 22 -5.19 6.17 45.17
N LEU A 23 -5.60 6.96 44.18
CA LEU A 23 -5.77 6.45 42.82
C LEU A 23 -4.46 5.73 42.49
N PRO A 24 -4.48 4.47 42.03
CA PRO A 24 -3.28 3.84 41.53
C PRO A 24 -2.74 4.80 40.48
N GLY A 25 -1.60 5.41 40.78
CA GLY A 25 -0.94 6.31 39.83
C GLY A 25 -0.81 5.55 38.55
N LEU A 26 -1.36 6.10 37.47
CA LEU A 26 -0.90 5.83 36.13
C LEU A 26 0.60 6.13 36.19
N ALA A 27 1.39 5.08 36.44
CA ALA A 27 2.82 5.14 36.24
C ALA A 27 2.97 5.43 34.76
N LEU A 28 3.18 6.70 34.43
CA LEU A 28 3.78 7.06 33.14
C LEU A 28 5.04 6.22 33.11
N ALA A 29 5.01 5.16 32.32
CA ALA A 29 6.19 4.36 32.09
C ALA A 29 7.27 5.34 31.63
N GLN A 30 8.20 5.65 32.52
CA GLN A 30 9.37 6.43 32.16
C GLN A 30 10.03 5.64 31.03
N VAL A 31 10.04 6.23 29.84
CA VAL A 31 10.80 5.70 28.73
C VAL A 31 12.23 5.55 29.25
N ARG A 32 12.63 4.33 29.63
CA ARG A 32 14.00 4.06 30.04
C ARG A 32 14.88 4.45 28.87
N ALA A 33 15.83 5.33 29.12
CA ALA A 33 16.85 5.67 28.13
C ALA A 33 17.47 4.35 27.66
N ASP A 34 17.50 4.15 26.35
CA ASP A 34 18.16 2.98 25.77
C ASP A 34 19.67 3.14 25.93
N THR A 35 20.27 2.31 26.76
CA THR A 35 21.70 2.36 27.07
C THR A 35 22.55 1.53 26.10
N ARG A 36 21.92 0.81 25.14
CA ARG A 36 22.63 0.01 24.16
C ARG A 36 23.41 0.90 23.19
N THR A 37 24.58 0.43 22.78
CA THR A 37 25.37 1.05 21.71
C THR A 37 24.71 0.81 20.35
N ASP A 38 25.15 1.57 19.35
CA ASP A 38 24.67 1.37 17.96
C ASP A 38 25.09 -0.01 17.44
N GLU A 39 26.27 -0.50 17.84
CA GLU A 39 26.78 -1.84 17.49
C GLU A 39 25.92 -2.95 18.10
N GLU A 40 25.48 -2.81 19.35
CA GLU A 40 24.59 -3.79 19.99
C GLU A 40 23.22 -3.86 19.30
N ILE A 41 22.67 -2.71 18.90
CA ILE A 41 21.41 -2.63 18.17
C ILE A 41 21.57 -3.22 16.76
N ALA A 42 22.67 -2.87 16.06
CA ALA A 42 23.01 -3.43 14.75
C ALA A 42 23.13 -4.95 14.79
N ALA A 43 23.86 -5.48 15.77
CA ALA A 43 24.05 -6.92 15.94
C ALA A 43 22.73 -7.65 16.23
N ALA A 44 21.87 -7.07 17.08
CA ALA A 44 20.54 -7.63 17.35
C ALA A 44 19.64 -7.64 16.12
N ALA A 45 19.64 -6.56 15.34
CA ALA A 45 18.86 -6.44 14.11
C ALA A 45 19.37 -7.39 13.02
N ASP A 46 20.70 -7.50 12.85
CA ASP A 46 21.33 -8.42 11.91
C ASP A 46 20.98 -9.88 12.23
N ALA A 47 21.15 -10.28 13.49
CA ALA A 47 20.80 -11.62 13.96
C ALA A 47 19.30 -11.93 13.76
N TRP A 48 18.42 -10.93 13.95
CA TRP A 48 16.98 -11.10 13.74
C TRP A 48 16.65 -11.35 12.28
N VAL A 49 17.20 -10.56 11.35
CA VAL A 49 16.97 -10.77 9.91
C VAL A 49 17.45 -12.15 9.48
N GLN A 50 18.63 -12.58 9.93
CA GLN A 50 19.17 -13.92 9.63
C GLN A 50 18.25 -15.04 10.15
N ARG A 51 17.72 -14.91 11.36
CA ARG A 51 16.75 -15.86 11.92
C ARG A 51 15.46 -15.90 11.11
N CYS A 52 14.94 -14.74 10.70
CA CYS A 52 13.76 -14.67 9.86
C CYS A 52 14.00 -15.35 8.50
N MET A 53 15.11 -15.07 7.83
CA MET A 53 15.44 -15.73 6.55
C MET A 53 15.63 -17.24 6.70
N ALA A 54 16.21 -17.71 7.80
CA ALA A 54 16.30 -19.14 8.10
C ALA A 54 14.91 -19.81 8.28
N ALA A 55 13.92 -19.06 8.79
CA ALA A 55 12.53 -19.55 8.93
C ALA A 55 11.74 -19.50 7.61
N TRP A 56 12.15 -18.68 6.65
CA TRP A 56 11.60 -18.59 5.28
C TRP A 56 12.69 -18.79 4.23
N PRO A 57 13.21 -20.02 4.05
CA PRO A 57 14.39 -20.29 3.22
C PRO A 57 14.15 -20.08 1.71
N GLU A 58 12.90 -19.98 1.28
CA GLU A 58 12.54 -19.68 -0.11
C GLU A 58 12.59 -18.17 -0.43
N GLN A 59 12.69 -17.30 0.59
CA GLN A 59 12.87 -15.86 0.39
C GLN A 59 14.25 -15.59 -0.22
N PRO A 60 14.33 -15.03 -1.47
CA PRO A 60 15.63 -14.89 -2.11
C PRO A 60 16.49 -13.79 -1.49
N ALA A 61 15.93 -12.59 -1.25
CA ALA A 61 16.64 -11.48 -0.65
C ALA A 61 15.80 -10.66 0.31
N VAL A 62 16.47 -10.13 1.33
CA VAL A 62 15.98 -9.08 2.23
C VAL A 62 17.03 -7.96 2.25
N SER A 63 16.61 -6.71 2.34
CA SER A 63 17.49 -5.57 2.58
C SER A 63 16.98 -4.79 3.79
N LEU A 64 17.88 -4.37 4.67
CA LEU A 64 17.59 -3.62 5.90
C LEU A 64 18.36 -2.30 5.92
N ALA A 65 17.64 -1.20 6.14
CA ALA A 65 18.18 0.10 6.54
C ALA A 65 17.74 0.39 7.98
N LEU A 66 18.68 0.66 8.88
CA LEU A 66 18.43 1.01 10.29
C LEU A 66 19.18 2.29 10.63
N VAL A 67 18.47 3.24 11.21
CA VAL A 67 18.97 4.59 11.54
C VAL A 67 18.63 4.91 12.99
N ARG A 68 19.58 5.51 13.72
CA ARG A 68 19.39 6.06 15.05
C ARG A 68 20.08 7.41 15.18
N ASP A 69 19.44 8.38 15.81
CA ASP A 69 19.96 9.74 16.03
C ASP A 69 20.52 10.40 14.74
N GLY A 70 19.85 10.13 13.61
CA GLY A 70 20.23 10.67 12.29
C GLY A 70 21.44 9.97 11.64
N LYS A 71 21.95 8.88 12.22
CA LYS A 71 23.08 8.11 11.69
C LYS A 71 22.60 6.73 11.23
N THR A 72 23.15 6.26 10.12
CA THR A 72 22.97 4.87 9.69
C THR A 72 23.68 3.95 10.65
N VAL A 73 22.91 3.10 11.34
CA VAL A 73 23.42 2.07 12.27
C VAL A 73 23.70 0.77 11.52
N LEU A 74 22.85 0.42 10.55
CA LEU A 74 23.02 -0.74 9.70
C LEU A 74 22.36 -0.49 8.34
N ALA A 75 23.10 -0.70 7.25
CA ALA A 75 22.56 -0.86 5.91
C ALA A 75 23.14 -2.15 5.34
N LYS A 76 22.28 -3.14 5.03
CA LYS A 76 22.77 -4.47 4.64
C LYS A 76 21.74 -5.21 3.78
N GLY A 77 22.25 -5.92 2.75
CA GLY A 77 21.50 -6.92 2.01
C GLY A 77 21.81 -8.34 2.49
N TYR A 78 20.84 -9.22 2.32
CA TYR A 78 20.89 -10.63 2.71
C TYR A 78 20.36 -11.48 1.56
N GLY A 79 20.96 -12.65 1.36
CA GLY A 79 20.57 -13.59 0.31
C GLY A 79 21.02 -13.19 -1.08
N VAL A 80 20.22 -13.46 -2.10
CA VAL A 80 20.58 -13.31 -3.51
C VAL A 80 19.56 -12.48 -4.28
N ARG A 81 20.03 -11.65 -5.21
CA ARG A 81 19.14 -10.81 -6.05
C ARG A 81 18.22 -11.64 -6.96
N ARG A 82 18.62 -12.88 -7.25
CA ARG A 82 17.94 -13.80 -8.15
C ARG A 82 18.04 -15.23 -7.62
N GLN A 83 16.90 -15.88 -7.42
CA GLN A 83 16.88 -17.28 -6.96
C GLN A 83 17.65 -18.20 -7.93
N GLY A 84 18.46 -19.11 -7.37
CA GLY A 84 19.27 -20.04 -8.15
C GLY A 84 20.51 -19.43 -8.82
N LYS A 85 20.85 -18.16 -8.52
CA LYS A 85 22.09 -17.50 -8.93
C LYS A 85 22.92 -17.10 -7.71
N ALA A 86 24.21 -16.88 -7.93
CA ALA A 86 25.15 -16.53 -6.85
C ALA A 86 25.29 -15.02 -6.60
N GLU A 87 24.54 -14.17 -7.30
CA GLU A 87 24.61 -12.72 -7.20
C GLU A 87 24.04 -12.26 -5.85
N PRO A 88 24.89 -11.79 -4.89
CA PRO A 88 24.41 -11.43 -3.57
C PRO A 88 23.56 -10.16 -3.64
N ALA A 89 22.62 -10.05 -2.72
CA ALA A 89 22.01 -8.78 -2.36
C ALA A 89 22.92 -8.09 -1.32
N ASP A 90 23.16 -6.81 -1.52
CA ASP A 90 23.98 -5.94 -0.65
C ASP A 90 23.20 -4.67 -0.28
N GLU A 91 23.84 -3.75 0.43
CA GLU A 91 23.25 -2.47 0.83
C GLU A 91 22.94 -1.53 -0.35
N HIS A 92 23.52 -1.78 -1.53
CA HIS A 92 23.37 -1.00 -2.76
C HIS A 92 22.36 -1.63 -3.74
N THR A 93 21.85 -2.80 -3.42
CA THR A 93 20.86 -3.49 -4.25
C THR A 93 19.54 -2.71 -4.29
N LEU A 94 19.03 -2.45 -5.50
CA LEU A 94 17.79 -1.71 -5.72
C LEU A 94 16.57 -2.63 -5.58
N PHE A 95 15.57 -2.14 -4.86
CA PHE A 95 14.26 -2.74 -4.70
C PHE A 95 13.17 -1.75 -5.08
N ALA A 96 12.08 -2.20 -5.70
CA ALA A 96 10.86 -1.43 -5.81
C ALA A 96 10.23 -1.32 -4.42
N ILE A 97 10.01 -0.10 -3.92
CA ILE A 97 9.48 0.11 -2.57
C ILE A 97 7.98 0.41 -2.56
N ALA A 98 7.39 0.42 -3.74
CA ALA A 98 5.96 0.62 -3.94
C ALA A 98 5.43 1.80 -3.09
N SER A 99 4.37 1.58 -2.32
CA SER A 99 3.67 2.64 -1.58
C SER A 99 4.50 3.37 -0.50
N ASN A 100 5.72 2.92 -0.18
CA ASN A 100 6.64 3.74 0.59
C ASN A 100 7.02 5.04 -0.14
N SER A 101 6.81 5.13 -1.46
CA SER A 101 6.93 6.35 -2.27
C SER A 101 5.98 7.47 -1.83
N LYS A 102 4.83 7.14 -1.25
CA LYS A 102 3.79 8.10 -0.83
C LYS A 102 4.30 9.14 0.18
N ASN A 103 5.18 8.72 1.09
CA ASN A 103 5.75 9.67 2.03
C ASN A 103 6.75 10.65 1.38
N VAL A 104 7.36 10.27 0.25
CA VAL A 104 8.18 11.17 -0.58
C VAL A 104 7.29 12.15 -1.34
N THR A 105 6.18 11.70 -1.91
CA THR A 105 5.18 12.57 -2.56
C THR A 105 4.62 13.61 -1.58
N ALA A 106 4.31 13.21 -0.34
CA ALA A 106 3.90 14.15 0.70
C ALA A 106 5.00 15.18 1.02
N ALA A 107 6.27 14.77 1.02
CA ALA A 107 7.40 15.67 1.23
C ALA A 107 7.60 16.65 0.04
N CYS A 108 7.34 16.23 -1.20
CA CYS A 108 7.33 17.14 -2.35
C CYS A 108 6.31 18.27 -2.15
N LEU A 109 5.10 17.95 -1.70
CA LEU A 109 4.08 18.94 -1.38
C LEU A 109 4.47 19.79 -0.17
N ALA A 110 5.14 19.22 0.84
CA ALA A 110 5.66 19.97 1.99
C ALA A 110 6.66 21.06 1.55
N ILE A 111 7.55 20.76 0.60
CA ILE A 111 8.48 21.73 0.02
C ILE A 111 7.69 22.87 -0.68
N LEU A 112 6.68 22.53 -1.48
CA LEU A 112 5.86 23.53 -2.17
C LEU A 112 5.00 24.37 -1.21
N VAL A 113 4.61 23.80 -0.07
CA VAL A 113 3.92 24.55 1.00
C VAL A 113 4.86 25.53 1.67
N ASP A 114 6.09 25.14 1.98
CA ASP A 114 7.11 26.03 2.54
C ASP A 114 7.49 27.15 1.56
N GLU A 115 7.44 26.89 0.25
CA GLU A 115 7.61 27.90 -0.81
C GLU A 115 6.39 28.82 -0.99
N GLY A 116 5.30 28.58 -0.26
CA GLY A 116 4.04 29.35 -0.37
C GLY A 116 3.26 29.10 -1.67
N LYS A 117 3.64 28.08 -2.46
CA LYS A 117 2.99 27.74 -3.73
C LYS A 117 1.74 26.88 -3.55
N VAL A 118 1.69 26.08 -2.48
CA VAL A 118 0.60 25.16 -2.16
C VAL A 118 0.16 25.38 -0.71
N LYS A 119 -1.11 25.13 -0.41
CA LYS A 119 -1.64 25.04 0.95
C LYS A 119 -2.31 23.68 1.14
N TRP A 120 -2.12 23.07 2.32
CA TRP A 120 -2.66 21.76 2.64
C TRP A 120 -4.17 21.66 2.50
N ASP A 121 -4.89 22.71 2.93
CA ASP A 121 -6.34 22.72 3.04
C ASP A 121 -7.02 23.53 1.90
N GLU A 122 -6.27 23.87 0.85
CA GLU A 122 -6.80 24.50 -0.35
C GLU A 122 -7.38 23.42 -1.29
N PRO A 123 -8.55 23.65 -1.92
CA PRO A 123 -9.15 22.74 -2.87
C PRO A 123 -8.23 22.44 -4.06
N ILE A 124 -8.22 21.19 -4.52
CA ILE A 124 -7.44 20.74 -5.70
C ILE A 124 -7.73 21.59 -6.94
N ARG A 125 -8.98 21.99 -7.13
CA ARG A 125 -9.40 22.85 -8.27
C ARG A 125 -8.70 24.20 -8.33
N THR A 126 -8.18 24.71 -7.22
CA THR A 126 -7.36 25.92 -7.21
C THR A 126 -6.07 25.72 -8.02
N TYR A 127 -5.50 24.54 -8.00
CA TYR A 127 -4.26 24.18 -8.70
C TYR A 127 -4.52 23.52 -10.05
N LEU A 128 -5.60 22.74 -10.15
CA LEU A 128 -6.04 22.00 -11.34
C LEU A 128 -7.48 22.42 -11.69
N PRO A 129 -7.71 23.57 -12.35
CA PRO A 129 -9.06 24.13 -12.56
C PRO A 129 -10.03 23.23 -13.32
N GLY A 130 -9.51 22.30 -14.15
CA GLY A 130 -10.31 21.31 -14.89
C GLY A 130 -10.59 20.01 -14.12
N PHE A 131 -10.09 19.87 -12.89
CA PHE A 131 -10.27 18.64 -12.12
C PHE A 131 -11.71 18.48 -11.65
N THR A 132 -12.28 17.29 -11.91
CA THR A 132 -13.64 16.91 -11.49
C THR A 132 -13.60 15.47 -10.96
N LEU A 133 -14.60 15.13 -10.16
CA LEU A 133 -14.87 13.76 -9.67
C LEU A 133 -16.32 13.39 -9.98
N SER A 134 -16.66 12.10 -9.88
CA SER A 134 -18.01 11.59 -10.12
C SER A 134 -19.06 12.22 -9.18
N ASP A 135 -18.67 12.56 -7.95
CA ASP A 135 -19.43 13.44 -7.07
C ASP A 135 -18.92 14.90 -7.20
N PRO A 136 -19.72 15.81 -7.79
CA PRO A 136 -19.32 17.22 -7.96
C PRO A 136 -19.02 17.94 -6.64
N MET A 137 -19.75 17.62 -5.55
CA MET A 137 -19.53 18.24 -4.24
C MET A 137 -18.17 17.85 -3.67
N VAL A 138 -17.78 16.57 -3.78
CA VAL A 138 -16.45 16.11 -3.38
C VAL A 138 -15.41 16.76 -4.27
N GLY A 139 -15.59 16.76 -5.59
CA GLY A 139 -14.67 17.38 -6.56
C GLY A 139 -14.42 18.87 -6.30
N GLU A 140 -15.41 19.60 -5.76
CA GLU A 140 -15.27 21.02 -5.38
C GLU A 140 -14.51 21.22 -4.07
N ARG A 141 -14.62 20.28 -3.13
CA ARG A 141 -14.16 20.45 -1.74
C ARG A 141 -12.91 19.67 -1.38
N ILE A 142 -12.52 18.69 -2.19
CA ILE A 142 -11.33 17.86 -1.93
C ILE A 142 -10.07 18.73 -1.92
N THR A 143 -9.27 18.62 -0.87
CA THR A 143 -8.06 19.40 -0.65
C THR A 143 -6.80 18.58 -0.90
N VAL A 144 -5.64 19.24 -0.95
CA VAL A 144 -4.34 18.57 -1.02
C VAL A 144 -4.16 17.57 0.13
N ARG A 145 -4.57 17.94 1.34
CA ARG A 145 -4.56 17.04 2.51
C ARG A 145 -5.40 15.79 2.28
N ASP A 146 -6.59 15.93 1.71
CA ASP A 146 -7.50 14.80 1.48
C ASP A 146 -6.89 13.80 0.49
N THR A 147 -6.20 14.28 -0.57
CA THR A 147 -5.54 13.39 -1.54
C THR A 147 -4.41 12.57 -0.93
N LEU A 148 -3.77 13.04 0.15
CA LEU A 148 -2.64 12.37 0.80
C LEU A 148 -3.06 11.48 1.97
N SER A 149 -4.35 11.46 2.35
CA SER A 149 -4.80 10.84 3.60
C SER A 149 -5.89 9.78 3.46
N HIS A 150 -6.20 9.33 2.23
CA HIS A 150 -7.16 8.24 1.97
C HIS A 150 -8.55 8.45 2.57
N ARG A 151 -9.05 9.70 2.52
CA ARG A 151 -10.35 10.10 3.05
C ARG A 151 -11.21 10.82 2.01
N ALA A 152 -10.99 10.50 0.74
CA ALA A 152 -11.65 11.17 -0.38
C ALA A 152 -13.04 10.61 -0.72
N GLY A 153 -13.50 9.55 0.00
CA GLY A 153 -14.82 8.94 -0.21
C GLY A 153 -14.86 7.86 -1.30
N PHE A 154 -13.72 7.48 -1.86
CA PHE A 154 -13.59 6.34 -2.77
C PHE A 154 -13.64 5.01 -2.03
N GLY A 155 -14.01 3.93 -2.71
CA GLY A 155 -13.82 2.56 -2.22
C GLY A 155 -12.34 2.17 -2.12
N LEU A 156 -12.05 1.03 -1.48
CA LEU A 156 -10.70 0.48 -1.36
C LEU A 156 -10.14 0.11 -2.75
N GLY A 157 -9.06 0.75 -3.16
CA GLY A 157 -8.41 0.52 -4.45
C GLY A 157 -9.14 1.11 -5.65
N ALA A 158 -10.22 1.87 -5.44
CA ALA A 158 -11.04 2.41 -6.51
C ALA A 158 -10.22 3.17 -7.55
N GLY A 159 -10.37 2.77 -8.82
CA GLY A 159 -9.64 3.31 -9.96
C GLY A 159 -8.26 2.70 -10.19
N ASP A 160 -7.79 1.75 -9.39
CA ASP A 160 -6.46 1.16 -9.55
C ASP A 160 -6.30 0.40 -10.88
N LEU A 161 -7.36 -0.22 -11.44
CA LEU A 161 -7.32 -0.84 -12.78
C LEU A 161 -6.96 0.14 -13.92
N LEU A 162 -6.97 1.44 -13.69
CA LEU A 162 -6.47 2.44 -14.65
C LEU A 162 -4.96 2.32 -14.87
N PHE A 163 -4.22 1.76 -13.92
CA PHE A 163 -2.75 1.62 -13.95
C PHE A 163 -2.24 0.27 -13.40
N TRP A 164 -3.13 -0.56 -12.84
CA TRP A 164 -2.81 -1.87 -12.28
C TRP A 164 -3.62 -3.00 -12.97
N PRO A 165 -3.04 -4.20 -13.21
CA PRO A 165 -1.59 -4.40 -13.39
C PRO A 165 -1.09 -3.49 -14.51
N ASN A 166 0.08 -3.49 -15.00
CA ASN A 166 0.60 -2.53 -15.98
C ASN A 166 -0.41 -2.16 -17.09
N SER A 167 -0.75 -0.88 -17.19
CA SER A 167 -1.71 -0.30 -18.15
C SER A 167 -0.98 0.49 -19.24
N ASP A 168 -1.62 0.65 -20.40
CA ASP A 168 -1.13 1.50 -21.49
C ASP A 168 -1.53 2.98 -21.35
N ARG A 169 -2.26 3.33 -20.27
CA ARG A 169 -2.73 4.70 -20.02
C ARG A 169 -1.61 5.62 -19.58
N THR A 170 -1.65 6.81 -20.12
CA THR A 170 -0.83 7.94 -19.65
C THR A 170 -1.38 8.50 -18.35
N ARG A 171 -0.56 9.25 -17.60
CA ARG A 171 -0.98 9.97 -16.38
C ARG A 171 -2.15 10.92 -16.64
N ALA A 172 -2.15 11.61 -17.79
CA ALA A 172 -3.24 12.50 -18.17
C ALA A 172 -4.56 11.76 -18.38
N GLU A 173 -4.53 10.58 -19.00
CA GLU A 173 -5.71 9.73 -19.15
C GLU A 173 -6.21 9.18 -17.83
N VAL A 174 -5.32 8.75 -16.93
CA VAL A 174 -5.68 8.33 -15.56
C VAL A 174 -6.40 9.47 -14.81
N LEU A 175 -5.87 10.69 -14.88
CA LEU A 175 -6.49 11.86 -14.25
C LEU A 175 -7.85 12.20 -14.86
N ALA A 176 -8.00 12.08 -16.18
CA ALA A 176 -9.28 12.32 -16.84
C ALA A 176 -10.34 11.27 -16.45
N GLN A 177 -9.93 10.01 -16.28
CA GLN A 177 -10.82 8.93 -15.89
C GLN A 177 -11.24 9.00 -14.41
N ALA A 178 -10.48 9.67 -13.55
CA ALA A 178 -10.84 9.91 -12.16
C ALA A 178 -12.25 10.54 -12.01
N ALA A 179 -12.68 11.33 -13.00
CA ALA A 179 -14.01 11.93 -13.05
C ALA A 179 -15.18 10.92 -13.11
N PHE A 180 -14.89 9.68 -13.47
CA PHE A 180 -15.91 8.64 -13.65
C PHE A 180 -15.82 7.50 -12.63
N VAL A 181 -14.71 7.44 -11.86
CA VAL A 181 -14.55 6.43 -10.80
C VAL A 181 -15.60 6.68 -9.72
N PRO A 182 -16.41 5.69 -9.32
CA PRO A 182 -17.46 5.88 -8.33
C PRO A 182 -16.89 6.38 -6.99
N ILE A 183 -17.56 7.39 -6.43
CA ILE A 183 -17.41 7.76 -5.02
C ILE A 183 -18.56 7.09 -4.30
N GLU A 184 -18.25 6.29 -3.27
CA GLU A 184 -19.27 5.57 -2.53
C GLU A 184 -19.93 6.50 -1.52
N ASP A 185 -19.31 6.67 -0.36
CA ASP A 185 -19.75 7.54 0.71
C ASP A 185 -18.59 7.80 1.68
N GLY A 186 -18.79 8.66 2.70
CA GLY A 186 -17.82 8.83 3.78
C GLY A 186 -16.68 9.80 3.45
N PHE A 187 -16.91 10.78 2.54
CA PHE A 187 -15.94 11.85 2.32
C PHE A 187 -15.52 12.52 3.63
N ARG A 188 -14.25 12.35 4.03
CA ARG A 188 -13.62 12.74 5.30
C ARG A 188 -14.12 12.02 6.55
N GLU A 189 -14.98 11.03 6.41
CA GLU A 189 -15.54 10.25 7.52
C GLU A 189 -14.88 8.87 7.63
N ASP A 190 -14.67 8.19 6.48
CA ASP A 190 -14.12 6.86 6.40
C ASP A 190 -12.76 6.80 5.74
N TYR A 191 -11.96 5.79 6.14
CA TYR A 191 -10.67 5.49 5.55
C TYR A 191 -10.81 4.41 4.49
N HIS A 192 -10.49 4.77 3.26
CA HIS A 192 -10.37 3.81 2.16
C HIS A 192 -9.10 4.09 1.37
N TYR A 193 -8.20 3.12 1.34
CA TYR A 193 -6.92 3.27 0.66
C TYR A 193 -7.13 3.45 -0.84
N CYS A 194 -6.67 4.56 -1.41
CA CYS A 194 -6.87 4.94 -2.80
C CYS A 194 -5.57 5.49 -3.40
N ASN A 195 -4.97 4.74 -4.33
CA ASN A 195 -3.74 5.15 -5.03
C ASN A 195 -4.00 6.30 -6.02
N LEU A 196 -5.17 6.33 -6.65
CA LEU A 196 -5.56 7.36 -7.61
C LEU A 196 -5.40 8.79 -7.06
N MET A 197 -5.67 9.00 -5.76
CA MET A 197 -5.53 10.32 -5.15
C MET A 197 -4.07 10.77 -5.03
N PHE A 198 -3.11 9.87 -4.98
CA PHE A 198 -1.68 10.20 -5.08
C PHE A 198 -1.27 10.58 -6.51
N VAL A 199 -1.92 10.05 -7.54
CA VAL A 199 -1.74 10.53 -8.92
C VAL A 199 -2.20 11.98 -9.04
N VAL A 200 -3.34 12.33 -8.43
CA VAL A 200 -3.82 13.73 -8.35
C VAL A 200 -2.83 14.61 -7.60
N ALA A 201 -2.29 14.15 -6.46
CA ALA A 201 -1.26 14.86 -5.71
C ALA A 201 0.01 15.09 -6.56
N GLY A 202 0.43 14.09 -7.36
CA GLY A 202 1.51 14.22 -8.33
C GLY A 202 1.26 15.31 -9.37
N ALA A 203 0.03 15.37 -9.91
CA ALA A 203 -0.35 16.41 -10.86
C ALA A 203 -0.32 17.83 -10.26
N VAL A 204 -0.66 17.98 -8.98
CA VAL A 204 -0.49 19.26 -8.28
C VAL A 204 0.98 19.66 -8.18
N ILE A 205 1.87 18.68 -7.86
CA ILE A 205 3.32 18.93 -7.82
C ILE A 205 3.81 19.41 -9.19
N GLU A 206 3.44 18.72 -10.27
CA GLU A 206 3.82 19.09 -11.64
C GLU A 206 3.34 20.50 -12.02
N LYS A 207 2.07 20.77 -11.76
CA LYS A 207 1.47 22.07 -12.08
C LYS A 207 2.14 23.24 -11.35
N MET A 208 2.44 23.05 -10.06
CA MET A 208 2.93 24.14 -9.21
C MET A 208 4.46 24.29 -9.24
N SER A 209 5.18 23.25 -9.63
CA SER A 209 6.64 23.30 -9.75
C SER A 209 7.13 23.61 -11.18
N GLY A 210 6.35 23.22 -12.19
CA GLY A 210 6.77 23.21 -13.60
C GLY A 210 7.70 22.07 -13.97
N LEU A 211 7.93 21.11 -13.05
CA LEU A 211 8.72 19.90 -13.26
C LEU A 211 7.78 18.69 -13.30
N SER A 212 8.18 17.61 -13.97
CA SER A 212 7.52 16.32 -13.79
C SER A 212 7.65 15.87 -12.33
N TRP A 213 6.76 15.00 -11.84
CA TRP A 213 6.89 14.47 -10.48
C TRP A 213 8.25 13.78 -10.28
N GLU A 214 8.68 13.00 -11.24
CA GLU A 214 9.96 12.30 -11.25
C GLU A 214 11.17 13.25 -11.21
N ASP A 215 11.16 14.33 -11.99
CA ASP A 215 12.23 15.33 -11.98
C ASP A 215 12.23 16.11 -10.66
N PHE A 216 11.05 16.39 -10.10
CA PHE A 216 10.95 17.02 -8.78
C PHE A 216 11.55 16.13 -7.69
N VAL A 217 11.19 14.85 -7.65
CA VAL A 217 11.75 13.88 -6.70
C VAL A 217 13.26 13.77 -6.87
N GLN A 218 13.75 13.63 -8.10
CA GLN A 218 15.18 13.53 -8.37
C GLN A 218 15.92 14.77 -7.88
N THR A 219 15.54 15.95 -8.37
CA THR A 219 16.34 17.16 -8.16
C THR A 219 16.12 17.83 -6.81
N ARG A 220 14.90 17.71 -6.26
CA ARG A 220 14.51 18.41 -5.03
C ARG A 220 14.61 17.52 -3.79
N ILE A 221 14.66 16.18 -3.95
CA ILE A 221 14.78 15.25 -2.84
C ILE A 221 16.04 14.41 -2.98
N PHE A 222 16.18 13.55 -3.98
CA PHE A 222 17.27 12.58 -4.05
C PHE A 222 18.63 13.27 -4.11
N ASP A 223 18.82 14.23 -5.00
CA ASP A 223 20.08 14.98 -5.12
C ASP A 223 20.40 15.77 -3.83
N LYS A 224 19.40 16.31 -3.15
CA LYS A 224 19.59 17.08 -1.90
C LYS A 224 19.91 16.20 -0.71
N VAL A 225 19.32 15.02 -0.62
CA VAL A 225 19.56 14.04 0.44
C VAL A 225 20.82 13.22 0.19
N GLY A 226 21.33 13.20 -1.06
CA GLY A 226 22.47 12.40 -1.49
C GLY A 226 22.08 10.94 -1.77
N MET A 227 20.85 10.68 -2.23
CA MET A 227 20.33 9.36 -2.61
C MET A 227 20.66 9.07 -4.07
N SER A 228 21.96 8.88 -4.36
CA SER A 228 22.49 8.82 -5.73
C SER A 228 22.18 7.53 -6.48
N GLU A 229 21.69 6.50 -5.80
CA GLU A 229 21.35 5.19 -6.39
C GLU A 229 19.85 5.07 -6.61
N SER A 230 19.07 5.85 -5.88
CA SER A 230 17.60 5.82 -5.94
C SER A 230 17.09 6.46 -7.23
N VAL A 231 16.04 5.87 -7.77
CA VAL A 231 15.37 6.37 -8.98
C VAL A 231 13.86 6.52 -8.75
N PRO A 232 13.24 7.57 -9.31
CA PRO A 232 11.81 7.83 -9.10
C PRO A 232 10.90 6.88 -9.90
N LEU A 233 11.42 6.20 -10.92
CA LEU A 233 10.68 5.31 -11.79
C LEU A 233 11.43 3.98 -11.96
N ALA A 234 10.71 2.87 -11.92
CA ALA A 234 11.30 1.53 -12.05
C ALA A 234 12.10 1.35 -13.36
N ARG A 235 11.66 1.97 -14.45
CA ARG A 235 12.37 1.91 -15.75
C ARG A 235 13.75 2.56 -15.76
N LEU A 236 14.06 3.37 -14.75
CA LEU A 236 15.38 4.01 -14.58
C LEU A 236 16.32 3.19 -13.70
N ALA A 237 15.82 2.14 -13.06
CA ALA A 237 16.64 1.28 -12.21
C ALA A 237 17.64 0.47 -13.05
N ASP A 238 18.90 0.43 -12.61
CA ASP A 238 19.93 -0.39 -13.26
C ASP A 238 19.61 -1.88 -13.05
N PRO A 239 19.33 -2.65 -14.11
CA PRO A 239 19.00 -4.07 -13.98
C PRO A 239 20.09 -4.90 -13.33
N LYS A 240 21.36 -4.47 -13.45
CA LYS A 240 22.53 -5.15 -12.85
C LYS A 240 22.61 -4.96 -11.34
N LYS A 241 21.94 -3.94 -10.81
CA LYS A 241 21.87 -3.64 -9.38
C LYS A 241 20.54 -3.99 -8.76
N SER A 242 19.54 -4.33 -9.56
CA SER A 242 18.19 -4.60 -9.08
C SER A 242 18.01 -6.02 -8.58
N ALA A 243 17.27 -6.17 -7.50
CA ALA A 243 16.73 -7.45 -7.07
C ALA A 243 15.55 -7.83 -7.98
N LEU A 244 15.55 -9.05 -8.52
CA LEU A 244 14.49 -9.50 -9.41
C LEU A 244 13.26 -9.94 -8.63
N PRO A 245 12.05 -9.75 -9.18
CA PRO A 245 10.80 -10.07 -8.50
C PRO A 245 10.53 -11.57 -8.46
N HIS A 246 10.06 -12.06 -7.31
CA HIS A 246 9.66 -13.45 -7.09
C HIS A 246 8.28 -13.52 -6.45
N GLY A 247 7.54 -14.60 -6.73
CA GLY A 247 6.21 -14.79 -6.18
C GLY A 247 5.73 -16.22 -6.31
N ARG A 248 4.61 -16.51 -5.67
CA ARG A 248 3.89 -17.76 -5.79
C ARG A 248 2.70 -17.54 -6.73
N VAL A 249 2.76 -18.13 -7.90
CA VAL A 249 1.79 -17.91 -8.98
C VAL A 249 0.86 -19.10 -9.23
N GLY A 250 0.74 -19.96 -8.22
CA GLY A 250 -0.09 -21.18 -8.29
C GLY A 250 0.65 -22.38 -8.88
N PRO A 251 -0.07 -23.51 -9.14
CA PRO A 251 -1.45 -23.73 -8.75
C PRO A 251 -1.65 -23.87 -7.23
N PRO A 252 -2.90 -23.84 -6.68
CA PRO A 252 -4.17 -23.65 -7.39
C PRO A 252 -4.55 -22.19 -7.65
N LEU A 253 -4.11 -21.23 -6.81
CA LEU A 253 -4.34 -19.80 -6.93
C LEU A 253 -3.03 -19.03 -6.77
N ARG A 254 -3.03 -17.73 -7.09
CA ARG A 254 -1.94 -16.82 -6.77
C ARG A 254 -1.67 -16.79 -5.25
N TYR A 255 -0.46 -16.48 -4.85
CA TYR A 255 0.09 -16.57 -3.47
C TYR A 255 0.23 -18.00 -2.94
N GLN A 256 -0.01 -19.02 -3.78
CA GLN A 256 0.16 -20.42 -3.45
C GLN A 256 1.16 -21.09 -4.40
N GLY A 257 1.59 -22.30 -4.03
CA GLY A 257 2.56 -23.07 -4.82
C GLY A 257 4.02 -22.70 -4.48
N ALA A 258 4.93 -23.08 -5.36
CA ALA A 258 6.36 -22.85 -5.18
C ALA A 258 6.74 -21.38 -5.43
N MET A 259 7.73 -20.89 -4.69
CA MET A 259 8.36 -19.60 -4.95
C MET A 259 9.12 -19.67 -6.29
N THR A 260 8.86 -18.71 -7.17
CA THR A 260 9.52 -18.63 -8.48
C THR A 260 9.88 -17.19 -8.82
N GLN A 261 10.91 -17.02 -9.65
CA GLN A 261 11.12 -15.73 -10.31
C GLN A 261 9.97 -15.48 -11.29
N ILE A 262 9.30 -14.32 -11.17
CA ILE A 262 8.11 -14.00 -11.95
C ILE A 262 8.38 -13.02 -13.11
N ALA A 263 9.57 -12.40 -13.14
CA ALA A 263 9.96 -11.51 -14.22
C ALA A 263 11.49 -11.39 -14.32
N ASP A 264 11.99 -11.00 -15.49
CA ASP A 264 13.41 -10.78 -15.74
C ASP A 264 13.86 -9.34 -15.44
N SER A 265 12.93 -8.47 -15.07
CA SER A 265 13.20 -7.11 -14.59
C SER A 265 12.07 -6.59 -13.70
N ILE A 266 12.35 -5.58 -12.87
CA ILE A 266 11.31 -4.90 -12.09
C ILE A 266 10.27 -4.26 -13.02
N VAL A 267 10.70 -3.66 -14.14
CA VAL A 267 9.82 -2.95 -15.07
C VAL A 267 8.75 -3.84 -15.68
N GLU A 268 9.04 -5.11 -15.89
CA GLU A 268 8.09 -6.06 -16.48
C GLU A 268 6.82 -6.22 -15.64
N VAL A 269 6.94 -6.11 -14.32
CA VAL A 269 5.82 -6.27 -13.38
C VAL A 269 5.43 -4.96 -12.70
N TRP A 270 6.27 -3.92 -12.78
CA TRP A 270 6.07 -2.65 -12.08
C TRP A 270 6.37 -1.45 -12.98
N ASN A 271 5.58 -1.29 -14.04
CA ASN A 271 5.62 -0.10 -14.91
C ASN A 271 4.52 0.89 -14.48
N TRP A 272 4.78 1.60 -13.38
CA TRP A 272 3.84 2.54 -12.77
C TRP A 272 4.14 4.01 -13.12
N ASP A 273 4.63 4.28 -14.29
CA ASP A 273 4.95 5.66 -14.72
C ASP A 273 3.75 6.60 -14.61
N SER A 274 2.54 6.12 -14.96
CA SER A 274 1.30 6.91 -14.82
C SER A 274 0.87 7.13 -13.37
N ALA A 275 1.26 6.25 -12.44
CA ALA A 275 0.92 6.31 -11.02
C ALA A 275 2.17 6.43 -10.12
N ALA A 276 3.30 6.91 -10.65
CA ALA A 276 4.58 6.93 -9.95
C ALA A 276 4.52 7.64 -8.58
N ALA A 277 3.73 8.70 -8.45
CA ALA A 277 3.53 9.42 -7.19
C ALA A 277 2.91 8.54 -6.08
N ALA A 278 2.25 7.45 -6.43
CA ALA A 278 1.71 6.47 -5.49
C ALA A 278 2.71 5.35 -5.15
N GLY A 279 3.69 5.01 -6.06
CA GLY A 279 4.49 3.82 -5.83
C GLY A 279 5.74 3.62 -6.69
N GLY A 280 6.18 4.60 -7.49
CA GLY A 280 7.18 4.40 -8.56
C GLY A 280 8.64 4.21 -8.12
N ILE A 281 9.01 4.56 -6.87
CA ILE A 281 10.41 4.64 -6.43
C ILE A 281 11.06 3.26 -6.33
N CYS A 282 12.28 3.16 -6.88
CA CYS A 282 13.22 2.09 -6.56
C CYS A 282 14.41 2.66 -5.80
N THR A 283 14.85 1.97 -4.74
CA THR A 283 15.92 2.46 -3.85
C THR A 283 16.71 1.30 -3.23
N SER A 284 17.85 1.63 -2.63
CA SER A 284 18.69 0.74 -1.84
C SER A 284 18.58 1.02 -0.33
N ALA A 285 19.02 0.09 0.52
CA ALA A 285 19.11 0.32 1.96
C ALA A 285 20.05 1.47 2.28
N HIS A 286 21.16 1.58 1.55
CA HIS A 286 22.15 2.66 1.69
C HIS A 286 21.50 4.05 1.51
N ASP A 287 20.74 4.23 0.46
CA ASP A 287 20.09 5.52 0.18
C ASP A 287 18.88 5.77 1.08
N TRP A 288 18.05 4.74 1.30
CA TRP A 288 16.84 4.92 2.11
C TRP A 288 17.13 5.20 3.58
N ALA A 289 18.29 4.77 4.10
CA ALA A 289 18.76 5.16 5.43
C ALA A 289 18.92 6.69 5.55
N LYS A 290 19.40 7.36 4.50
CA LYS A 290 19.50 8.83 4.46
C LYS A 290 18.11 9.48 4.52
N TRP A 291 17.14 8.91 3.79
CA TRP A 291 15.75 9.36 3.85
C TRP A 291 15.12 9.20 5.24
N ILE A 292 15.31 8.04 5.88
CA ILE A 292 14.88 7.80 7.26
C ILE A 292 15.48 8.85 8.20
N ALA A 293 16.78 9.17 8.07
CA ALA A 293 17.44 10.19 8.87
C ALA A 293 16.79 11.57 8.71
N VAL A 294 16.47 11.99 7.49
CA VAL A 294 15.76 13.25 7.21
C VAL A 294 14.38 13.26 7.88
N ARG A 295 13.64 12.14 7.80
CA ARG A 295 12.31 12.03 8.41
C ARG A 295 12.33 12.07 9.93
N LEU A 296 13.33 11.44 10.56
CA LEU A 296 13.52 11.45 12.03
C LEU A 296 14.04 12.79 12.55
N ASN A 297 14.67 13.61 11.70
CA ASN A 297 15.23 14.91 12.02
C ASN A 297 14.35 16.08 11.53
N ASP A 298 13.04 15.85 11.36
CA ASP A 298 12.06 16.88 10.97
C ASP A 298 12.48 17.67 9.72
N GLY A 299 12.97 16.98 8.69
CA GLY A 299 13.39 17.55 7.42
C GLY A 299 14.81 18.14 7.40
N ARG A 300 15.60 18.00 8.47
CA ARG A 300 16.98 18.48 8.51
C ARG A 300 17.93 17.50 7.81
N LEU A 301 18.73 18.00 6.90
CA LEU A 301 19.77 17.28 6.18
C LEU A 301 21.05 17.13 7.05
N ALA A 302 21.97 16.29 6.60
CA ALA A 302 23.23 16.03 7.31
C ALA A 302 24.14 17.29 7.42
N ASP A 303 24.06 18.21 6.46
CA ASP A 303 24.78 19.49 6.47
C ASP A 303 24.13 20.55 7.37
N GLY A 304 23.02 20.24 8.03
CA GLY A 304 22.26 21.11 8.91
C GLY A 304 21.21 21.99 8.20
N THR A 305 21.18 22.03 6.88
CA THR A 305 20.12 22.69 6.12
C THR A 305 18.81 21.91 6.22
N ARG A 306 17.71 22.47 5.73
CA ARG A 306 16.40 21.79 5.76
C ARG A 306 15.87 21.53 4.36
N LEU A 307 15.37 20.33 4.15
CA LEU A 307 14.65 19.95 2.94
C LEU A 307 13.23 20.54 2.95
N PHE A 308 12.60 20.55 4.12
CA PHE A 308 11.32 21.19 4.45
C PHE A 308 11.32 21.62 5.91
N SER A 309 10.40 22.53 6.28
CA SER A 309 10.32 23.08 7.62
C SER A 309 9.88 22.06 8.66
N GLU A 310 10.21 22.31 9.92
CA GLU A 310 9.74 21.51 11.05
C GLU A 310 8.21 21.56 11.19
N ALA A 311 7.59 22.68 10.83
CA ALA A 311 6.14 22.81 10.81
C ALA A 311 5.51 21.85 9.78
N ALA A 312 6.07 21.79 8.57
CA ALA A 312 5.65 20.86 7.54
C ALA A 312 5.90 19.39 7.94
N ALA A 313 7.05 19.09 8.58
CA ALA A 313 7.34 17.76 9.11
C ALA A 313 6.30 17.29 10.12
N ARG A 314 5.92 18.16 11.08
CA ARG A 314 4.86 17.86 12.05
C ARG A 314 3.50 17.66 11.42
N GLU A 315 3.15 18.48 10.42
CA GLU A 315 1.88 18.37 9.72
C GLU A 315 1.77 17.07 8.93
N MET A 316 2.86 16.59 8.31
CA MET A 316 2.88 15.32 7.57
C MET A 316 2.65 14.07 8.42
N VAL A 317 2.82 14.14 9.74
CA VAL A 317 2.56 13.00 10.66
C VAL A 317 1.37 13.25 11.57
N LYS A 318 0.61 14.31 11.34
CA LYS A 318 -0.62 14.61 12.07
C LYS A 318 -1.75 13.70 11.60
N PRO A 319 -2.44 12.99 12.50
CA PRO A 319 -3.59 12.16 12.15
C PRO A 319 -4.67 12.93 11.39
N ASN A 320 -5.14 12.39 10.26
CA ASN A 320 -6.20 12.99 9.44
C ASN A 320 -7.47 12.16 9.40
N ILE A 321 -7.35 10.82 9.54
CA ILE A 321 -8.47 9.89 9.53
C ILE A 321 -8.15 8.69 10.41
N ILE A 322 -9.17 8.12 11.05
CA ILE A 322 -9.04 6.88 11.81
C ILE A 322 -9.06 5.70 10.85
N VAL A 323 -8.04 4.85 10.90
CA VAL A 323 -7.98 3.59 10.13
C VAL A 323 -8.66 2.48 10.92
N SER A 324 -8.34 2.38 12.21
CA SER A 324 -8.96 1.41 13.12
C SER A 324 -8.80 1.84 14.56
N SER A 325 -9.69 1.35 15.41
CA SER A 325 -9.59 1.48 16.87
C SER A 325 -9.86 0.14 17.53
N SER A 326 -9.29 -0.07 18.71
CA SER A 326 -9.41 -1.32 19.45
C SER A 326 -9.19 -1.12 20.95
N ASN A 327 -9.41 -2.18 21.73
CA ASN A 327 -9.06 -2.20 23.16
C ASN A 327 -7.55 -2.41 23.41
N GLY A 328 -6.72 -2.35 22.38
CA GLY A 328 -5.27 -2.52 22.49
C GLY A 328 -4.79 -3.97 22.35
N PRO A 329 -3.53 -4.25 22.74
CA PRO A 329 -2.91 -5.56 22.60
C PRO A 329 -3.64 -6.67 23.33
N THR A 330 -3.62 -7.87 22.74
CA THR A 330 -4.04 -9.13 23.39
C THR A 330 -2.94 -10.17 23.22
N ALA A 331 -3.07 -11.32 23.89
CA ALA A 331 -2.12 -12.43 23.73
C ALA A 331 -2.05 -12.92 22.27
N GLU A 332 -3.20 -12.90 21.56
CA GLU A 332 -3.30 -13.32 20.17
C GLU A 332 -2.86 -12.22 19.18
N LEU A 333 -2.93 -10.97 19.60
CA LEU A 333 -2.59 -9.81 18.79
C LEU A 333 -1.70 -8.82 19.56
N PRO A 334 -0.48 -9.20 19.90
CA PRO A 334 0.40 -8.42 20.79
C PRO A 334 0.87 -7.09 20.18
N ASN A 335 0.79 -6.92 18.87
CA ASN A 335 1.10 -5.67 18.17
C ASN A 335 -0.12 -4.83 17.78
N ARG A 336 -1.30 -5.16 18.32
CA ARG A 336 -2.53 -4.42 18.03
C ARG A 336 -2.52 -3.06 18.69
N ALA A 337 -2.66 -2.00 17.90
CA ALA A 337 -2.74 -0.64 18.38
C ALA A 337 -4.09 -0.34 19.04
N VAL A 338 -4.13 0.56 20.03
CA VAL A 338 -5.38 1.14 20.53
C VAL A 338 -6.01 2.01 19.46
N ALA A 339 -5.21 2.84 18.80
CA ALA A 339 -5.64 3.66 17.67
C ALA A 339 -4.62 3.58 16.54
N SER A 340 -5.13 3.37 15.34
CA SER A 340 -4.40 3.51 14.10
C SER A 340 -5.06 4.58 13.25
N THR A 341 -4.28 5.53 12.77
CA THR A 341 -4.73 6.67 11.98
C THR A 341 -3.88 6.79 10.74
N TYR A 342 -4.36 7.48 9.72
CA TYR A 342 -3.54 7.84 8.58
C TYR A 342 -3.29 9.35 8.55
N ALA A 343 -2.05 9.72 8.28
CA ALA A 343 -1.58 11.08 8.13
C ALA A 343 -1.42 11.41 6.64
N MET A 344 -0.31 12.03 6.22
CA MET A 344 -0.03 12.27 4.80
C MET A 344 1.05 11.31 4.30
N GLY A 345 0.61 10.21 3.66
CA GLY A 345 1.49 9.17 3.14
C GLY A 345 2.16 8.31 4.21
N LEU A 346 1.66 8.32 5.44
CA LEU A 346 2.09 7.47 6.56
C LEU A 346 0.90 7.13 7.45
N GLN A 347 0.86 5.89 7.91
CA GLN A 347 0.01 5.45 9.02
C GLN A 347 0.68 5.80 10.33
N VAL A 348 -0.09 6.32 11.28
CA VAL A 348 0.38 6.69 12.63
C VAL A 348 -0.41 5.89 13.64
N GLN A 349 0.30 5.17 14.50
CA GLN A 349 -0.32 4.28 15.49
C GLN A 349 0.47 4.28 16.79
N ASP A 350 -0.19 3.88 17.87
CA ASP A 350 0.50 3.56 19.11
C ASP A 350 1.05 2.12 19.07
N TYR A 351 2.18 1.92 19.68
CA TYR A 351 2.78 0.59 19.88
C TYR A 351 3.66 0.61 21.12
N ARG A 352 3.33 -0.19 22.14
CA ARG A 352 4.10 -0.29 23.39
C ARG A 352 4.39 1.05 24.07
N GLY A 353 3.44 1.98 24.01
CA GLY A 353 3.56 3.32 24.58
C GLY A 353 4.31 4.34 23.72
N GLU A 354 4.82 3.94 22.58
CA GLU A 354 5.47 4.82 21.62
C GLU A 354 4.55 5.12 20.42
N ARG A 355 4.80 6.24 19.77
CA ARG A 355 4.16 6.60 18.52
C ARG A 355 5.01 6.09 17.34
N LEU A 356 4.43 5.25 16.50
CA LEU A 356 5.03 4.80 15.26
C LEU A 356 4.39 5.53 14.08
N ALA A 357 5.24 6.01 13.14
CA ALA A 357 4.80 6.39 11.81
C ALA A 357 5.34 5.35 10.83
N THR A 358 4.46 4.69 10.08
CA THR A 358 4.83 3.52 9.26
C THR A 358 4.12 3.52 7.93
N HIS A 359 4.72 2.86 6.94
CA HIS A 359 4.04 2.51 5.70
C HIS A 359 4.53 1.16 5.17
N GLY A 360 3.63 0.40 4.59
CA GLY A 360 3.96 -0.77 3.79
C GLY A 360 4.03 -0.44 2.30
N GLY A 361 4.61 -1.32 1.52
CA GLY A 361 4.58 -1.27 0.07
C GLY A 361 4.45 -2.67 -0.50
N GLY A 362 3.63 -2.83 -1.53
CA GLY A 362 3.48 -4.08 -2.27
C GLY A 362 3.59 -3.82 -3.76
N SER A 363 4.39 -4.62 -4.42
CA SER A 363 4.50 -4.73 -5.87
C SER A 363 4.51 -6.21 -6.25
N PRO A 364 4.14 -6.61 -7.46
CA PRO A 364 4.34 -7.98 -7.87
C PRO A 364 5.79 -8.38 -7.69
N GLY A 365 6.02 -9.41 -6.88
CA GLY A 365 7.35 -9.94 -6.60
C GLY A 365 8.19 -9.17 -5.59
N GLY A 366 7.61 -8.26 -4.79
CA GLY A 366 8.34 -7.57 -3.74
C GLY A 366 7.45 -6.81 -2.78
N ILE A 367 7.78 -6.85 -1.49
CA ILE A 367 7.09 -6.07 -0.47
C ILE A 367 8.08 -5.32 0.41
N SER A 368 7.62 -4.23 1.02
CA SER A 368 8.47 -3.35 1.81
C SER A 368 7.74 -2.80 3.04
N ALA A 369 8.49 -2.38 4.04
CA ALA A 369 7.97 -1.68 5.20
C ALA A 369 8.97 -0.62 5.67
N THR A 370 8.45 0.55 6.04
CA THR A 370 9.19 1.60 6.75
C THR A 370 8.53 1.83 8.09
N VAL A 371 9.32 1.95 9.15
CA VAL A 371 8.89 2.26 10.51
C VAL A 371 9.77 3.37 11.07
N LEU A 372 9.14 4.43 11.56
CA LEU A 372 9.78 5.54 12.26
C LEU A 372 9.25 5.60 13.69
N ILE A 373 10.12 5.72 14.67
CA ILE A 373 9.81 5.88 16.10
C ILE A 373 10.43 7.23 16.54
N PRO A 374 9.74 8.35 16.26
CA PRO A 374 10.32 9.68 16.47
C PRO A 374 10.73 9.96 17.91
N GLY A 375 9.95 9.46 18.91
CA GLY A 375 10.26 9.61 20.33
C GLY A 375 11.59 8.98 20.74
N ARG A 376 12.10 8.02 19.97
CA ARG A 376 13.40 7.35 20.19
C ARG A 376 14.45 7.73 19.17
N LYS A 377 14.10 8.58 18.19
CA LYS A 377 14.96 8.94 17.05
C LYS A 377 15.56 7.72 16.33
N ILE A 378 14.78 6.65 16.27
CA ILE A 378 15.16 5.41 15.59
C ILE A 378 14.14 5.08 14.50
N GLY A 379 14.60 4.53 13.40
CA GLY A 379 13.73 4.07 12.32
C GLY A 379 14.43 3.06 11.45
N PHE A 380 13.64 2.25 10.77
CA PHE A 380 14.18 1.23 9.87
C PHE A 380 13.26 1.02 8.67
N SER A 381 13.81 0.43 7.63
CA SER A 381 13.05 -0.08 6.49
C SER A 381 13.56 -1.45 6.09
N VAL A 382 12.62 -2.29 5.68
CA VAL A 382 12.89 -3.63 5.13
C VAL A 382 12.33 -3.68 3.72
N PHE A 383 13.11 -4.20 2.79
CA PHE A 383 12.73 -4.48 1.42
C PHE A 383 12.94 -5.95 1.11
N THR A 384 12.04 -6.54 0.34
CA THR A 384 12.13 -7.93 -0.10
C THR A 384 11.93 -8.01 -1.61
N ASN A 385 12.45 -9.03 -2.24
CA ASN A 385 12.18 -9.33 -3.65
C ASN A 385 11.28 -10.56 -3.82
N ALA A 386 10.39 -10.76 -2.84
CA ALA A 386 9.30 -11.74 -2.91
C ALA A 386 8.11 -11.30 -2.06
N GLU A 387 6.94 -11.83 -2.34
CA GLU A 387 5.66 -11.45 -1.71
C GLU A 387 5.38 -12.24 -0.42
N GLU A 388 6.40 -12.46 0.43
CA GLU A 388 6.28 -13.21 1.70
C GLU A 388 5.78 -12.29 2.84
N SER A 389 4.47 -12.07 2.89
CA SER A 389 3.84 -11.13 3.83
C SER A 389 4.06 -11.51 5.31
N PHE A 390 4.10 -12.82 5.63
CA PHE A 390 4.32 -13.29 7.00
C PHE A 390 5.77 -13.13 7.44
N LEU A 391 6.73 -13.28 6.52
CA LEU A 391 8.12 -12.89 6.75
C LEU A 391 8.24 -11.40 7.04
N LEU A 392 7.62 -10.55 6.20
CA LEU A 392 7.65 -9.09 6.42
C LEU A 392 7.01 -8.72 7.76
N ARG A 393 5.94 -9.40 8.17
CA ARG A 393 5.33 -9.24 9.49
C ARG A 393 6.32 -9.56 10.62
N ALA A 394 7.01 -10.69 10.55
CA ALA A 394 8.01 -11.09 11.53
C ALA A 394 9.17 -10.07 11.59
N LEU A 395 9.71 -9.69 10.43
CA LEU A 395 10.77 -8.70 10.32
C LEU A 395 10.36 -7.36 10.94
N ARG A 396 9.23 -6.80 10.52
CA ARG A 396 8.76 -5.50 11.00
C ARG A 396 8.50 -5.50 12.50
N SER A 397 7.80 -6.52 13.02
CA SER A 397 7.44 -6.57 14.44
C SER A 397 8.65 -6.79 15.33
N GLY A 398 9.54 -7.74 14.98
CA GLY A 398 10.74 -7.99 15.77
C GLY A 398 11.76 -6.85 15.71
N LEU A 399 11.94 -6.20 14.55
CA LEU A 399 12.78 -5.01 14.46
C LEU A 399 12.20 -3.83 15.26
N SER A 400 10.87 -3.68 15.33
CA SER A 400 10.23 -2.69 16.18
C SER A 400 10.50 -2.98 17.67
N ASP A 401 10.40 -4.23 18.08
CA ASP A 401 10.71 -4.64 19.45
C ASP A 401 12.19 -4.44 19.80
N ILE A 402 13.10 -4.77 18.87
CA ILE A 402 14.53 -4.49 19.00
C ILE A 402 14.76 -2.98 19.14
N ALA A 403 14.16 -2.16 18.28
CA ALA A 403 14.30 -0.70 18.34
C ALA A 403 13.81 -0.13 19.69
N MET A 404 12.85 -0.78 20.33
CA MET A 404 12.31 -0.36 21.64
C MET A 404 12.91 -1.06 22.84
N ASN A 405 13.85 -1.99 22.63
CA ASN A 405 14.43 -2.83 23.69
C ASN A 405 13.35 -3.64 24.47
N GLN A 406 12.40 -4.23 23.76
CA GLN A 406 11.26 -4.97 24.34
C GLN A 406 11.03 -6.28 23.56
N VAL A 407 11.97 -7.22 23.67
CA VAL A 407 11.90 -8.51 22.94
C VAL A 407 11.26 -9.55 23.84
N ASP A 408 9.94 -9.68 23.80
CA ASP A 408 9.14 -10.59 24.62
C ASP A 408 8.17 -11.48 23.80
N VAL A 409 8.12 -11.28 22.46
CA VAL A 409 7.24 -12.03 21.56
C VAL A 409 8.07 -12.80 20.54
N ASP A 410 7.77 -14.07 20.35
CA ASP A 410 8.32 -14.85 19.24
C ASP A 410 7.53 -14.57 17.94
N TRP A 411 7.92 -13.49 17.25
CA TRP A 411 7.27 -13.07 16.01
C TRP A 411 7.46 -14.05 14.85
N ILE A 412 8.46 -14.91 14.88
CA ILE A 412 8.64 -15.97 13.90
C ILE A 412 7.57 -17.03 14.10
N ALA A 413 7.41 -17.52 15.33
CA ALA A 413 6.37 -18.51 15.66
C ALA A 413 4.95 -17.97 15.41
N ASP A 414 4.64 -16.72 15.85
CA ASP A 414 3.35 -16.07 15.58
C ASP A 414 3.07 -15.96 14.09
N SER A 415 4.05 -15.51 13.29
CA SER A 415 3.88 -15.36 11.85
C SER A 415 3.73 -16.70 11.12
N LYS A 416 4.50 -17.72 11.50
CA LYS A 416 4.36 -19.08 10.94
C LYS A 416 3.01 -19.72 11.24
N LYS A 417 2.49 -19.53 12.45
CA LYS A 417 1.14 -19.98 12.78
C LYS A 417 0.08 -19.35 11.87
N ARG A 418 0.15 -18.02 11.68
CA ARG A 418 -0.79 -17.28 10.81
C ARG A 418 -0.65 -17.66 9.34
N GLU A 419 0.58 -17.90 8.88
CA GLU A 419 0.86 -18.40 7.53
C GLU A 419 0.17 -19.75 7.29
N ALA A 420 0.29 -20.69 8.23
CA ALA A 420 -0.36 -21.99 8.13
C ALA A 420 -1.90 -21.87 8.10
N GLU A 421 -2.49 -21.07 9.01
CA GLU A 421 -3.93 -20.81 9.07
C GLU A 421 -4.44 -20.15 7.77
N GLY A 422 -3.72 -19.14 7.25
CA GLY A 422 -4.05 -18.46 6.00
C GLY A 422 -3.97 -19.41 4.80
N THR A 423 -2.89 -20.17 4.69
CA THR A 423 -2.70 -21.16 3.60
C THR A 423 -3.80 -22.20 3.60
N GLU A 424 -4.16 -22.78 4.76
CA GLU A 424 -5.25 -23.75 4.87
C GLU A 424 -6.58 -23.16 4.37
N LYS A 425 -6.90 -21.94 4.80
CA LYS A 425 -8.11 -21.24 4.37
C LYS A 425 -8.15 -21.01 2.86
N SER A 426 -7.05 -20.55 2.27
CA SER A 426 -6.95 -20.28 0.83
C SER A 426 -7.03 -21.56 0.00
N LEU A 427 -6.38 -22.64 0.43
CA LEU A 427 -6.47 -23.93 -0.23
C LEU A 427 -7.89 -24.49 -0.20
N LYS A 428 -8.57 -24.39 0.94
CA LYS A 428 -9.98 -24.80 1.06
C LYS A 428 -10.87 -24.00 0.10
N ALA A 429 -10.70 -22.69 0.04
CA ALA A 429 -11.44 -21.83 -0.89
C ALA A 429 -11.20 -22.22 -2.36
N ALA A 430 -9.96 -22.54 -2.74
CA ALA A 430 -9.64 -22.99 -4.09
C ALA A 430 -10.39 -24.29 -4.46
N VAL A 431 -10.43 -25.28 -3.54
CA VAL A 431 -11.18 -26.54 -3.74
C VAL A 431 -12.69 -26.26 -3.89
N GLU A 432 -13.25 -25.40 -3.05
CA GLU A 432 -14.67 -25.03 -3.12
C GLU A 432 -15.03 -24.32 -4.44
N ILE A 433 -14.16 -23.43 -4.92
CA ILE A 433 -14.33 -22.75 -6.21
C ILE A 433 -14.34 -23.74 -7.38
N ASP A 434 -13.39 -24.66 -7.43
CA ASP A 434 -13.29 -25.63 -8.51
C ASP A 434 -14.43 -26.66 -8.45
N ALA A 435 -14.84 -27.11 -7.24
CA ALA A 435 -15.98 -28.01 -7.05
C ALA A 435 -17.29 -27.33 -7.50
N LYS A 436 -17.47 -26.05 -7.19
CA LYS A 436 -18.63 -25.30 -7.63
C LYS A 436 -18.67 -25.15 -9.16
N GLN A 437 -17.53 -24.90 -9.80
CA GLN A 437 -17.43 -24.85 -11.26
C GLN A 437 -17.80 -26.20 -11.90
N ALA A 438 -17.34 -27.31 -11.33
CA ALA A 438 -17.65 -28.66 -11.83
C ALA A 438 -19.13 -29.03 -11.70
N ALA A 439 -19.82 -28.52 -10.68
CA ALA A 439 -21.25 -28.73 -10.43
C ALA A 439 -22.17 -27.65 -11.00
N GLY A 440 -21.59 -26.58 -11.54
CA GLY A 440 -22.32 -25.37 -11.96
C GLY A 440 -23.27 -25.64 -13.13
N ALA A 441 -24.37 -24.86 -13.16
CA ALA A 441 -25.33 -24.89 -14.24
C ALA A 441 -24.72 -24.34 -15.55
N ALA A 442 -25.12 -24.88 -16.69
CA ALA A 442 -24.77 -24.31 -17.97
C ALA A 442 -25.40 -22.90 -18.15
N PRO A 443 -24.75 -22.01 -18.91
CA PRO A 443 -25.34 -20.73 -19.28
C PRO A 443 -26.70 -20.91 -19.95
N SER A 444 -27.64 -20.02 -19.66
CA SER A 444 -29.00 -20.09 -20.22
C SER A 444 -29.05 -19.71 -21.71
N MET A 445 -28.03 -18.96 -22.18
CA MET A 445 -27.93 -18.52 -23.57
C MET A 445 -26.75 -19.19 -24.28
N PRO A 446 -26.79 -19.33 -25.62
CA PRO A 446 -25.65 -19.75 -26.40
C PRO A 446 -24.46 -18.81 -26.21
N LEU A 447 -23.22 -19.33 -26.32
CA LEU A 447 -22.00 -18.55 -26.05
C LEU A 447 -21.84 -17.29 -26.91
N ASP A 448 -22.38 -17.28 -28.14
CA ASP A 448 -22.39 -16.13 -29.02
C ASP A 448 -23.22 -14.94 -28.47
N ALA A 449 -24.17 -15.21 -27.57
CA ALA A 449 -24.94 -14.16 -26.91
C ALA A 449 -24.09 -13.28 -25.97
N TYR A 450 -22.93 -13.77 -25.52
CA TYR A 450 -22.02 -13.04 -24.63
C TYR A 450 -20.94 -12.26 -25.39
N VAL A 451 -20.77 -12.52 -26.69
CA VAL A 451 -19.80 -11.85 -27.57
C VAL A 451 -20.18 -10.38 -27.76
N GLY A 452 -19.17 -9.50 -27.75
CA GLY A 452 -19.33 -8.07 -27.99
C GLY A 452 -18.41 -7.20 -27.18
N THR A 453 -18.62 -5.90 -27.30
CA THR A 453 -17.93 -4.90 -26.47
C THR A 453 -18.78 -4.58 -25.26
N TRP A 454 -18.16 -4.63 -24.10
CA TRP A 454 -18.75 -4.33 -22.80
C TRP A 454 -18.03 -3.14 -22.21
N ARG A 455 -18.72 -2.03 -21.98
CA ARG A 455 -18.13 -0.76 -21.57
C ARG A 455 -18.45 -0.45 -20.14
N ASP A 456 -17.39 -0.08 -19.40
CA ASP A 456 -17.48 0.56 -18.10
C ASP A 456 -17.19 2.08 -18.24
N PRO A 457 -17.87 2.96 -17.51
CA PRO A 457 -17.68 4.40 -17.63
C PRO A 457 -16.28 4.90 -17.32
N TRP A 458 -15.60 4.31 -16.34
CA TRP A 458 -14.27 4.77 -15.92
C TRP A 458 -13.14 3.91 -16.48
N TYR A 459 -13.33 2.59 -16.57
CA TYR A 459 -12.29 1.72 -17.12
C TYR A 459 -12.23 1.80 -18.66
N GLY A 460 -13.39 1.80 -19.33
CA GLY A 460 -13.49 1.71 -20.78
C GLY A 460 -13.95 0.32 -21.24
N ASP A 461 -13.42 -0.15 -22.37
CA ASP A 461 -13.94 -1.32 -23.04
C ASP A 461 -13.29 -2.63 -22.59
N ILE A 462 -14.13 -3.65 -22.42
CA ILE A 462 -13.77 -5.07 -22.30
C ILE A 462 -14.39 -5.78 -23.50
N VAL A 463 -13.57 -6.48 -24.29
CA VAL A 463 -14.03 -7.17 -25.51
C VAL A 463 -14.08 -8.66 -25.28
N ILE A 464 -15.22 -9.26 -25.62
CA ILE A 464 -15.43 -10.71 -25.61
C ILE A 464 -15.65 -11.19 -27.03
N GLU A 465 -14.87 -12.18 -27.48
CA GLU A 465 -14.93 -12.73 -28.81
C GLU A 465 -14.91 -14.26 -28.78
N GLN A 466 -15.35 -14.90 -29.83
CA GLN A 466 -15.11 -16.35 -30.02
C GLN A 466 -13.69 -16.57 -30.53
N LYS A 467 -12.97 -17.45 -29.87
CA LYS A 467 -11.61 -17.82 -30.25
C LYS A 467 -11.47 -19.32 -30.40
N THR A 468 -10.68 -19.71 -31.39
CA THR A 468 -10.25 -21.10 -31.58
C THR A 468 -8.74 -21.17 -31.57
N GLU A 469 -8.17 -21.94 -30.69
CA GLU A 469 -6.73 -22.21 -30.58
C GLU A 469 -6.42 -23.70 -30.73
N GLY A 470 -5.17 -24.00 -31.12
CA GLY A 470 -4.67 -25.35 -31.25
C GLY A 470 -5.10 -26.05 -32.55
N ARG A 471 -4.64 -27.28 -32.71
CA ARG A 471 -4.94 -28.15 -33.88
C ARG A 471 -5.27 -29.56 -33.41
N GLY A 472 -6.11 -30.27 -34.20
CA GLY A 472 -6.46 -31.65 -33.94
C GLY A 472 -7.11 -31.84 -32.56
N ARG A 473 -6.60 -32.77 -31.75
CA ARG A 473 -7.15 -33.10 -30.41
C ARG A 473 -6.95 -31.97 -29.39
N ASN A 474 -6.03 -31.06 -29.64
CA ASN A 474 -5.74 -29.93 -28.75
C ASN A 474 -6.49 -28.67 -29.20
N ARG A 475 -7.46 -28.74 -30.11
CA ARG A 475 -8.28 -27.64 -30.54
C ARG A 475 -9.25 -27.24 -29.42
N LYS A 476 -9.12 -26.02 -28.92
CA LYS A 476 -10.06 -25.39 -27.95
C LYS A 476 -10.81 -24.27 -28.67
N THR A 477 -12.14 -24.29 -28.58
CA THR A 477 -13.02 -23.19 -29.05
C THR A 477 -13.85 -22.72 -27.86
N GLY A 478 -13.96 -21.41 -27.66
CA GLY A 478 -14.68 -20.82 -26.53
C GLY A 478 -14.67 -19.29 -26.59
N LEU A 479 -15.06 -18.68 -25.51
CA LEU A 479 -15.00 -17.23 -25.34
C LEU A 479 -13.59 -16.82 -24.91
N TRP A 480 -13.11 -15.75 -25.50
CA TRP A 480 -11.87 -15.06 -25.13
C TRP A 480 -12.22 -13.62 -24.74
N LEU A 481 -11.70 -13.20 -23.61
CA LEU A 481 -11.92 -11.87 -23.06
C LEU A 481 -10.59 -11.10 -23.07
N ARG A 482 -10.64 -9.80 -23.30
CA ARG A 482 -9.53 -8.88 -23.10
C ARG A 482 -9.98 -7.54 -22.53
N PHE A 483 -9.26 -7.05 -21.55
CA PHE A 483 -9.32 -5.68 -21.04
C PHE A 483 -8.50 -4.79 -21.97
N THR A 484 -9.12 -3.78 -22.59
CA THR A 484 -8.48 -3.07 -23.72
C THR A 484 -7.27 -2.23 -23.33
N HIS A 485 -7.19 -1.79 -22.06
CA HIS A 485 -6.10 -0.95 -21.54
C HIS A 485 -5.12 -1.69 -20.63
N THR A 486 -5.34 -2.99 -20.39
CA THR A 486 -4.52 -3.80 -19.50
C THR A 486 -4.12 -5.09 -20.22
N PRO A 487 -3.02 -5.06 -21.03
CA PRO A 487 -2.67 -6.16 -21.91
C PRO A 487 -2.50 -7.52 -21.23
N ALA A 488 -2.14 -7.56 -19.95
CA ALA A 488 -1.99 -8.78 -19.18
C ALA A 488 -3.36 -9.43 -18.86
N LEU A 489 -4.44 -8.64 -18.76
CA LEU A 489 -5.79 -9.14 -18.46
C LEU A 489 -6.53 -9.58 -19.72
N GLN A 490 -6.03 -10.65 -20.35
CA GLN A 490 -6.69 -11.32 -21.46
C GLN A 490 -6.60 -12.84 -21.32
N GLY A 491 -7.67 -13.55 -21.66
CA GLY A 491 -7.67 -15.00 -21.48
C GLY A 491 -9.01 -15.65 -21.81
N TRP A 492 -9.06 -16.96 -21.58
CA TRP A 492 -10.29 -17.70 -21.74
C TRP A 492 -11.35 -17.25 -20.73
N LEU A 493 -12.59 -17.17 -21.18
CA LEU A 493 -13.76 -16.93 -20.35
C LEU A 493 -14.59 -18.22 -20.34
N GLU A 494 -14.56 -18.94 -19.23
CA GLU A 494 -15.14 -20.27 -19.07
C GLU A 494 -16.42 -20.21 -18.25
N PRO A 495 -17.49 -20.96 -18.61
CA PRO A 495 -18.67 -21.09 -17.76
C PRO A 495 -18.29 -21.53 -16.34
N TYR A 496 -18.93 -20.92 -15.35
CA TYR A 496 -18.72 -21.24 -13.94
C TYR A 496 -19.99 -21.74 -13.27
N ASP A 497 -21.05 -20.96 -13.28
CA ASP A 497 -22.37 -21.33 -12.72
C ASP A 497 -23.46 -20.40 -13.29
N GLY A 498 -24.35 -20.92 -14.14
CA GLY A 498 -25.38 -20.15 -14.82
C GLY A 498 -24.77 -19.02 -15.65
N GLU A 499 -25.23 -17.80 -15.37
CA GLU A 499 -24.77 -16.58 -16.06
C GLU A 499 -23.40 -16.05 -15.57
N THR A 500 -22.74 -16.78 -14.66
CA THR A 500 -21.42 -16.43 -14.17
C THR A 500 -20.35 -17.22 -14.94
N PHE A 501 -19.34 -16.49 -15.41
CA PHE A 501 -18.16 -17.04 -16.06
C PHE A 501 -16.91 -16.71 -15.26
N ARG A 502 -15.88 -17.54 -15.40
CA ARG A 502 -14.56 -17.35 -14.79
C ARG A 502 -13.53 -17.05 -15.87
N THR A 503 -12.72 -16.03 -15.69
CA THR A 503 -11.54 -15.79 -16.54
C THR A 503 -10.46 -16.81 -16.25
N ARG A 504 -9.64 -17.10 -17.26
CA ARG A 504 -8.43 -17.92 -17.15
C ARG A 504 -7.31 -17.21 -17.86
N PHE A 505 -6.66 -16.30 -17.13
CA PHE A 505 -5.52 -15.59 -17.68
C PHE A 505 -4.32 -16.52 -17.85
N PRO A 506 -3.66 -16.53 -19.04
CA PRO A 506 -2.44 -17.31 -19.26
C PRO A 506 -1.29 -16.87 -18.37
N ASP A 507 -1.17 -15.57 -18.15
CA ASP A 507 -0.21 -14.99 -17.20
C ASP A 507 -0.68 -15.27 -15.77
N LYS A 508 0.05 -16.13 -15.07
CA LYS A 508 -0.30 -16.56 -13.71
C LYS A 508 0.09 -15.52 -12.63
N ARG A 509 0.70 -14.43 -13.03
CA ARG A 509 0.89 -13.26 -12.17
C ARG A 509 -0.42 -12.52 -11.92
N GLU A 510 -1.39 -12.68 -12.84
CA GLU A 510 -2.65 -11.96 -12.83
C GLU A 510 -3.73 -12.73 -12.07
N GLU A 511 -4.65 -11.99 -11.48
CA GLU A 511 -5.77 -12.54 -10.70
C GLU A 511 -7.00 -12.75 -11.58
N ASP A 512 -7.51 -13.97 -11.59
CA ASP A 512 -8.74 -14.33 -12.30
C ASP A 512 -9.97 -13.61 -11.71
N ALA A 513 -10.97 -13.37 -12.57
CA ALA A 513 -12.23 -12.73 -12.20
C ALA A 513 -13.45 -13.62 -12.53
N PHE A 514 -14.51 -13.46 -11.75
CA PHE A 514 -15.87 -13.87 -12.12
C PHE A 514 -16.56 -12.71 -12.84
N ILE A 515 -17.25 -13.01 -13.93
CA ILE A 515 -18.10 -12.07 -14.65
C ILE A 515 -19.51 -12.65 -14.68
N THR A 516 -20.46 -11.92 -14.09
CA THR A 516 -21.86 -12.32 -14.04
C THR A 516 -22.66 -11.43 -14.99
N PHE A 517 -23.26 -12.04 -16.01
CA PHE A 517 -24.02 -11.34 -17.06
C PHE A 517 -25.51 -11.26 -16.73
N ASN A 518 -26.13 -10.17 -17.15
CA ASN A 518 -27.58 -10.02 -17.18
C ASN A 518 -28.01 -9.66 -18.60
N ILE A 519 -28.19 -10.66 -19.44
CA ILE A 519 -28.54 -10.50 -20.87
C ILE A 519 -30.05 -10.64 -21.07
N ALA A 520 -30.67 -11.57 -20.35
CA ALA A 520 -32.10 -11.91 -20.60
C ALA A 520 -33.07 -10.81 -20.13
N THR A 521 -32.78 -10.14 -19.04
CA THR A 521 -33.67 -9.21 -18.36
C THR A 521 -33.30 -7.74 -18.48
N ALA A 522 -32.02 -7.42 -18.69
CA ALA A 522 -31.52 -6.05 -18.83
C ALA A 522 -31.44 -5.60 -20.31
N LYS A 523 -31.88 -4.37 -20.58
CA LYS A 523 -31.76 -3.73 -21.91
C LYS A 523 -31.31 -2.27 -21.72
N PRO A 524 -30.06 -1.91 -22.07
CA PRO A 524 -29.01 -2.81 -22.61
C PRO A 524 -28.59 -3.89 -21.62
N ALA A 525 -27.98 -4.97 -22.14
CA ALA A 525 -27.41 -6.04 -21.31
C ALA A 525 -26.29 -5.49 -20.42
N THR A 526 -26.21 -5.99 -19.21
CA THR A 526 -25.21 -5.56 -18.20
C THR A 526 -24.40 -6.73 -17.68
N ALA A 527 -23.23 -6.45 -17.09
CA ALA A 527 -22.46 -7.43 -16.35
C ALA A 527 -21.74 -6.77 -15.16
N THR A 528 -21.48 -7.57 -14.14
CA THR A 528 -20.66 -7.21 -12.98
C THR A 528 -19.44 -8.11 -12.90
N VAL A 529 -18.36 -7.63 -12.29
CA VAL A 529 -17.10 -8.34 -12.18
C VAL A 529 -16.69 -8.46 -10.71
N LYS A 530 -16.05 -9.57 -10.35
CA LYS A 530 -15.56 -9.82 -8.99
C LYS A 530 -14.33 -10.72 -9.05
N GLY A 531 -13.35 -10.52 -8.16
CA GLY A 531 -12.19 -11.39 -8.04
C GLY A 531 -12.55 -12.84 -7.66
N VAL A 532 -11.77 -13.79 -8.16
CA VAL A 532 -11.94 -15.22 -7.86
C VAL A 532 -11.32 -15.57 -6.51
N SER A 533 -10.09 -15.13 -6.27
CA SER A 533 -9.35 -15.42 -5.04
C SER A 533 -9.93 -14.63 -3.85
N PRO A 534 -10.11 -15.25 -2.66
CA PRO A 534 -10.42 -14.50 -1.45
C PRO A 534 -9.25 -13.63 -0.97
N ASP A 535 -8.05 -13.90 -1.44
CA ASP A 535 -6.81 -13.21 -1.09
C ASP A 535 -6.34 -12.27 -2.22
N ILE A 536 -7.24 -11.94 -3.17
CA ILE A 536 -6.94 -11.04 -4.30
C ILE A 536 -6.40 -9.71 -3.81
N ASP A 537 -5.38 -9.19 -4.50
CA ASP A 537 -4.90 -7.83 -4.26
C ASP A 537 -6.01 -6.82 -4.53
N PHE A 538 -6.23 -5.91 -3.60
CA PHE A 538 -7.31 -4.92 -3.68
C PHE A 538 -7.19 -3.98 -4.89
N SER A 539 -5.99 -3.87 -5.49
CA SER A 539 -5.78 -3.07 -6.71
C SER A 539 -6.42 -3.70 -7.96
N TYR A 540 -6.86 -4.97 -7.88
CA TYR A 540 -7.81 -5.51 -8.84
C TYR A 540 -9.24 -5.12 -8.43
N ASP A 541 -9.58 -3.86 -8.54
CA ASP A 541 -10.89 -3.30 -8.16
C ASP A 541 -12.03 -3.69 -9.10
N TYR A 542 -12.07 -4.98 -9.48
CA TYR A 542 -13.09 -5.58 -10.35
C TYR A 542 -14.52 -5.32 -9.88
N GLN A 543 -14.73 -5.24 -8.56
CA GLN A 543 -16.05 -5.01 -7.96
C GLN A 543 -16.64 -3.65 -8.31
N ASP A 544 -15.83 -2.68 -8.75
CA ASP A 544 -16.27 -1.33 -9.11
C ASP A 544 -16.69 -1.23 -10.58
N LEU A 545 -16.40 -2.26 -11.37
CA LEU A 545 -16.81 -2.32 -12.77
C LEU A 545 -18.33 -2.54 -12.93
N ARG A 546 -18.96 -1.73 -13.77
CA ARG A 546 -20.39 -1.79 -14.15
C ARG A 546 -20.49 -1.82 -15.66
N LEU A 547 -20.40 -3.01 -16.22
CA LEU A 547 -20.36 -3.19 -17.66
C LEU A 547 -21.73 -3.07 -18.30
N THR A 548 -21.80 -2.37 -19.40
CA THR A 548 -22.97 -2.28 -20.27
C THR A 548 -22.56 -2.65 -21.69
N ARG A 549 -23.34 -3.51 -22.34
CA ARG A 549 -23.06 -3.92 -23.72
C ARG A 549 -23.30 -2.75 -24.67
N VAL A 550 -22.32 -2.48 -25.55
CA VAL A 550 -22.35 -1.39 -26.56
C VAL A 550 -22.79 -1.91 -27.92
#